data_0d25c72d50f00abb46ffe517eb0151e7
#
_entry.id   0d25c72d50f00abb46ffe517eb0151e7
#
_cell.length_a   1.000
_cell.length_b   1.000
_cell.length_c   1.000
_cell.angle_alpha   90.00
_cell.angle_beta   90.00
_cell.angle_gamma   90.00
#
_symmetry.space_group_name_H-M   'P 1'
#
loop_
_entity.id
_entity.type
_entity.pdbx_description
1 polymer ?
#
loop_
_entity_poly.entity_id
_entity_poly.type
_entity_poly.pdbx_seq_one_letter_code
_entity_poly.pdbx_strand_id
1 'polypeptide(L)'
;MVCYAQSLYALKLLRAHGLCDRAIQAVFRSVVLARFLYASQAWWGFAGVQDRQKVEGFLRRSTRARFCCKNLPNFSDICLEADQNLFRKVLHNPQHVLHQLLPPVSASSHSYSLRKRSHNRQLPDRLSHLIDCNFIIHMLFYQSY
;
A
#
# COMPACT_ATOMS: atom_id res chain seq x y z
N MET A 1 14.34 -8.23 10.04
CA MET A 1 13.31 -9.00 10.80
C MET A 1 13.33 -8.81 12.30
N VAL A 2 14.44 -8.43 12.89
CA VAL A 2 14.58 -8.22 14.35
C VAL A 2 13.58 -7.18 14.90
N CYS A 3 13.34 -6.08 14.20
CA CYS A 3 12.45 -5.01 14.66
C CYS A 3 10.98 -5.42 14.90
N TYR A 4 10.45 -6.42 14.18
CA TYR A 4 9.05 -6.82 14.34
C TYR A 4 8.80 -7.64 15.62
N ALA A 5 9.76 -8.50 15.99
CA ALA A 5 9.70 -9.24 17.24
C ALA A 5 9.78 -8.29 18.44
N GLN A 6 10.63 -7.28 18.36
CA GLN A 6 10.75 -6.23 19.38
C GLN A 6 9.45 -5.44 19.53
N SER A 7 8.79 -5.08 18.42
CA SER A 7 7.50 -4.37 18.47
C SER A 7 6.41 -5.19 19.15
N LEU A 8 6.31 -6.50 18.86
CA LEU A 8 5.35 -7.38 19.54
C LEU A 8 5.67 -7.55 21.02
N TYR A 9 6.95 -7.63 21.37
CA TYR A 9 7.36 -7.71 22.77
C TYR A 9 7.00 -6.43 23.52
N ALA A 10 7.28 -5.25 22.96
CA ALA A 10 6.92 -3.97 23.54
C ALA A 10 5.39 -3.86 23.77
N LEU A 11 4.57 -4.29 22.82
CA LEU A 11 3.11 -4.29 22.96
C LEU A 11 2.63 -5.25 24.07
N LYS A 12 3.28 -6.41 24.22
CA LYS A 12 3.01 -7.33 25.35
C LYS A 12 3.35 -6.69 26.69
N LEU A 13 4.49 -6.01 26.76
CA LEU A 13 4.92 -5.32 27.98
C LEU A 13 3.95 -4.19 28.35
N LEU A 14 3.54 -3.36 27.39
CA LEU A 14 2.55 -2.31 27.60
C LEU A 14 1.21 -2.88 28.15
N ARG A 15 0.77 -4.03 27.64
CA ARG A 15 -0.42 -4.72 28.15
C ARG A 15 -0.21 -5.20 29.58
N ALA A 16 0.95 -5.77 29.89
CA ALA A 16 1.28 -6.23 31.25
C ALA A 16 1.30 -5.07 32.26
N HIS A 17 1.64 -3.86 31.81
CA HIS A 17 1.58 -2.64 32.61
C HIS A 17 0.19 -1.99 32.67
N GLY A 18 -0.86 -2.70 32.22
CA GLY A 18 -2.26 -2.26 32.37
C GLY A 18 -2.79 -1.38 31.25
N LEU A 19 -2.08 -1.25 30.12
CA LEU A 19 -2.59 -0.52 28.97
C LEU A 19 -3.80 -1.24 28.38
N CYS A 20 -4.94 -0.54 28.23
CA CYS A 20 -6.16 -1.13 27.71
C CYS A 20 -6.03 -1.50 26.23
N ASP A 21 -6.81 -2.48 25.77
CA ASP A 21 -6.75 -3.01 24.38
C ASP A 21 -6.97 -1.91 23.34
N ARG A 22 -7.82 -0.93 23.60
CA ARG A 22 -8.05 0.22 22.69
C ARG A 22 -6.78 1.05 22.49
N ALA A 23 -6.06 1.35 23.56
CA ALA A 23 -4.80 2.09 23.51
C ALA A 23 -3.71 1.27 22.82
N ILE A 24 -3.63 -0.03 23.07
CA ILE A 24 -2.71 -0.94 22.39
C ILE A 24 -2.97 -0.97 20.88
N GLN A 25 -4.23 -1.03 20.46
CA GLN A 25 -4.60 -0.99 19.04
C GLN A 25 -4.24 0.36 18.40
N ALA A 26 -4.39 1.47 19.12
CA ALA A 26 -3.95 2.78 18.64
C ALA A 26 -2.43 2.81 18.44
N VAL A 27 -1.64 2.34 19.41
CA VAL A 27 -0.18 2.22 19.29
C VAL A 27 0.21 1.29 18.14
N PHE A 28 -0.45 0.14 18.00
CA PHE A 28 -0.18 -0.78 16.88
C PHE A 28 -0.37 -0.09 15.53
N ARG A 29 -1.46 0.65 15.35
CA ARG A 29 -1.75 1.37 14.09
C ARG A 29 -0.74 2.49 13.83
N SER A 30 -0.48 3.33 14.84
CA SER A 30 0.35 4.54 14.66
C SER A 30 1.84 4.24 14.57
N VAL A 31 2.32 3.14 15.15
CA VAL A 31 3.74 2.79 15.15
C VAL A 31 4.03 1.61 14.24
N VAL A 32 3.35 0.48 14.45
CA VAL A 32 3.69 -0.75 13.75
C VAL A 32 3.16 -0.74 12.32
N LEU A 33 1.87 -0.52 12.14
CA LEU A 33 1.25 -0.52 10.81
C LEU A 33 1.74 0.67 9.98
N ALA A 34 1.86 1.85 10.56
CA ALA A 34 2.40 3.03 9.89
C ALA A 34 3.83 2.81 9.37
N ARG A 35 4.66 2.08 10.12
CA ARG A 35 6.02 1.73 9.70
C ARG A 35 6.04 0.77 8.51
N PHE A 36 5.11 -0.18 8.44
CA PHE A 36 4.97 -1.05 7.27
C PHE A 36 4.48 -0.27 6.05
N LEU A 37 3.54 0.66 6.25
CA LEU A 37 2.99 1.48 5.17
C LEU A 37 3.93 2.60 4.73
N TYR A 38 4.98 2.87 5.50
CA TYR A 38 5.95 3.87 5.10
C TYR A 38 6.59 3.50 3.77
N ALA A 39 6.41 4.38 2.80
CA ALA A 39 6.89 4.20 1.43
C ALA A 39 6.51 2.84 0.80
N SER A 40 5.37 2.24 1.17
CA SER A 40 4.92 0.96 0.63
C SER A 40 4.83 0.97 -0.90
N GLN A 41 4.50 2.11 -1.50
CA GLN A 41 4.48 2.35 -2.93
C GLN A 41 5.83 2.07 -3.62
N ALA A 42 6.93 2.26 -2.89
CA ALA A 42 8.28 2.06 -3.45
C ALA A 42 8.77 0.61 -3.34
N TRP A 43 8.27 -0.18 -2.39
CA TRP A 43 8.83 -1.49 -2.12
C TRP A 43 7.84 -2.66 -2.26
N TRP A 44 6.53 -2.43 -2.05
CA TRP A 44 5.55 -3.52 -2.02
C TRP A 44 5.39 -4.23 -3.37
N GLY A 45 5.44 -3.49 -4.47
CA GLY A 45 5.41 -4.05 -5.82
C GLY A 45 6.56 -5.03 -6.09
N PHE A 46 7.73 -4.75 -5.52
CA PHE A 46 8.94 -5.56 -5.67
C PHE A 46 9.08 -6.67 -4.61
N ALA A 47 8.20 -6.70 -3.60
CA ALA A 47 8.25 -7.68 -2.54
C ALA A 47 7.97 -9.09 -3.07
N GLY A 48 8.89 -10.03 -2.82
CA GLY A 48 8.72 -11.43 -3.17
C GLY A 48 7.60 -12.12 -2.38
N VAL A 49 7.13 -13.26 -2.89
CA VAL A 49 6.06 -14.03 -2.25
C VAL A 49 6.39 -14.36 -0.79
N GLN A 50 7.63 -14.75 -0.51
CA GLN A 50 8.07 -15.09 0.86
C GLN A 50 7.99 -13.88 1.80
N ASP A 51 8.35 -12.69 1.34
CA ASP A 51 8.31 -11.48 2.18
C ASP A 51 6.88 -11.02 2.40
N ARG A 52 6.01 -11.10 1.40
CA ARG A 52 4.57 -10.87 1.55
C ARG A 52 3.96 -11.83 2.58
N GLN A 53 4.29 -13.12 2.51
CA GLN A 53 3.83 -14.12 3.49
C GLN A 53 4.33 -13.83 4.91
N LYS A 54 5.56 -13.32 5.07
CA LYS A 54 6.11 -12.94 6.38
C LYS A 54 5.33 -11.77 6.99
N VAL A 55 4.99 -10.75 6.18
CA VAL A 55 4.18 -9.60 6.61
C VAL A 55 2.78 -10.05 7.01
N GLU A 56 2.10 -10.82 6.18
CA GLU A 56 0.77 -11.35 6.48
C GLU A 56 0.78 -12.28 7.72
N GLY A 57 1.80 -13.12 7.85
CA GLY A 57 1.99 -13.95 9.04
C GLY A 57 2.19 -13.15 10.32
N PHE A 58 2.89 -12.01 10.24
CA PHE A 58 3.05 -11.09 11.34
C PHE A 58 1.71 -10.44 11.73
N LEU A 59 0.94 -9.94 10.77
CA LEU A 59 -0.37 -9.34 11.02
C LEU A 59 -1.34 -10.35 11.62
N ARG A 60 -1.40 -11.59 11.11
CA ARG A 60 -2.23 -12.65 11.71
C ARG A 60 -1.86 -12.94 13.16
N ARG A 61 -0.57 -12.98 13.51
CA ARG A 61 -0.13 -13.15 14.90
C ARG A 61 -0.54 -11.96 15.77
N SER A 62 -0.45 -10.74 15.25
CA SER A 62 -0.88 -9.53 15.94
C SER A 62 -2.39 -9.51 16.21
N THR A 63 -3.20 -9.97 15.24
CA THR A 63 -4.65 -10.12 15.39
C THR A 63 -5.00 -11.17 16.47
N ARG A 64 -4.34 -12.34 16.43
CA ARG A 64 -4.53 -13.38 17.47
C ARG A 64 -4.16 -12.88 18.87
N ALA A 65 -3.12 -12.06 18.97
CA ALA A 65 -2.72 -11.44 20.22
C ALA A 65 -3.59 -10.25 20.63
N ARG A 66 -4.62 -9.88 19.86
CA ARG A 66 -5.52 -8.72 20.08
C ARG A 66 -4.80 -7.37 20.09
N PHE A 67 -3.65 -7.26 19.40
CA PHE A 67 -2.95 -6.00 19.22
C PHE A 67 -3.56 -5.15 18.11
N CYS A 68 -4.32 -5.74 17.21
CA CYS A 68 -5.12 -5.05 16.20
C CYS A 68 -6.56 -5.57 16.15
N CYS A 69 -7.41 -4.85 15.46
CA CYS A 69 -8.81 -5.25 15.29
C CYS A 69 -8.92 -6.59 14.52
N LYS A 70 -9.97 -7.36 14.82
CA LYS A 70 -10.22 -8.64 14.15
C LYS A 70 -10.47 -8.50 12.64
N ASN A 71 -11.02 -7.36 12.24
CA ASN A 71 -11.39 -7.07 10.85
C ASN A 71 -10.31 -6.25 10.12
N LEU A 72 -9.02 -6.46 10.45
CA LEU A 72 -7.95 -5.82 9.69
C LEU A 72 -7.92 -6.43 8.28
N PRO A 73 -8.01 -5.63 7.20
CA PRO A 73 -7.86 -6.11 5.83
C PRO A 73 -6.49 -6.77 5.62
N ASN A 74 -6.35 -7.54 4.54
CA ASN A 74 -5.04 -8.03 4.14
C ASN A 74 -4.09 -6.86 3.88
N PHE A 75 -2.80 -7.07 4.12
CA PHE A 75 -1.83 -5.99 3.93
C PHE A 75 -1.76 -5.52 2.48
N SER A 76 -1.96 -6.42 1.52
CA SER A 76 -2.07 -6.09 0.10
C SER A 76 -3.20 -5.09 -0.19
N ASP A 77 -4.36 -5.25 0.45
CA ASP A 77 -5.50 -4.36 0.26
C ASP A 77 -5.23 -2.97 0.85
N ILE A 78 -4.57 -2.93 2.02
CA ILE A 78 -4.16 -1.67 2.66
C ILE A 78 -3.12 -0.92 1.80
N CYS A 79 -2.15 -1.64 1.22
CA CYS A 79 -1.19 -1.06 0.29
C CYS A 79 -1.89 -0.52 -0.96
N LEU A 80 -2.81 -1.28 -1.53
CA LEU A 80 -3.55 -0.88 -2.72
C LEU A 80 -4.37 0.40 -2.46
N GLU A 81 -5.04 0.50 -1.32
CA GLU A 81 -5.76 1.71 -0.93
C GLU A 81 -4.82 2.92 -0.80
N ALA A 82 -3.64 2.72 -0.19
CA ALA A 82 -2.61 3.75 -0.08
C ALA A 82 -2.09 4.17 -1.46
N ASP A 83 -1.88 3.22 -2.37
CA ASP A 83 -1.46 3.45 -3.75
C ASP A 83 -2.51 4.25 -4.53
N GLN A 84 -3.78 3.89 -4.44
CA GLN A 84 -4.88 4.62 -5.08
C GLN A 84 -4.97 6.06 -4.56
N ASN A 85 -4.83 6.25 -3.25
CA ASN A 85 -4.88 7.57 -2.63
C ASN A 85 -3.71 8.45 -3.08
N LEU A 86 -2.49 7.90 -3.15
CA LEU A 86 -1.33 8.62 -3.67
C LEU A 86 -1.48 8.93 -5.15
N PHE A 87 -1.86 7.95 -5.97
CA PHE A 87 -2.03 8.12 -7.41
C PHE A 87 -3.06 9.20 -7.74
N ARG A 88 -4.18 9.24 -7.01
CA ARG A 88 -5.19 10.30 -7.15
C ARG A 88 -4.60 11.69 -6.84
N LYS A 89 -3.79 11.81 -5.79
CA LYS A 89 -3.08 13.07 -5.48
C LYS A 89 -2.12 13.47 -6.59
N VAL A 90 -1.36 12.52 -7.13
CA VAL A 90 -0.43 12.76 -8.24
C VAL A 90 -1.16 13.24 -9.50
N LEU A 91 -2.31 12.65 -9.83
CA LEU A 91 -3.12 13.05 -11.00
C LEU A 91 -3.69 14.47 -10.89
N HIS A 92 -4.16 14.85 -9.69
CA HIS A 92 -4.88 16.12 -9.48
C HIS A 92 -3.97 17.27 -9.04
N ASN A 93 -2.72 17.01 -8.70
CA ASN A 93 -1.79 18.05 -8.28
C ASN A 93 -0.60 18.17 -9.25
N PRO A 94 -0.59 19.14 -10.17
CA PRO A 94 0.52 19.38 -11.10
C PRO A 94 1.86 19.70 -10.40
N GLN A 95 1.81 20.23 -9.17
CA GLN A 95 3.00 20.54 -8.37
C GLN A 95 3.57 19.32 -7.63
N HIS A 96 2.91 18.17 -7.72
CA HIS A 96 3.41 16.96 -7.07
C HIS A 96 4.67 16.45 -7.77
N VAL A 97 5.70 16.09 -7.00
CA VAL A 97 7.00 15.63 -7.52
C VAL A 97 6.84 14.48 -8.54
N LEU A 98 5.94 13.54 -8.28
CA LEU A 98 5.69 12.40 -9.18
C LEU A 98 4.85 12.78 -10.41
N HIS A 99 4.25 13.97 -10.48
CA HIS A 99 3.41 14.36 -11.62
C HIS A 99 4.19 14.41 -12.94
N GLN A 100 5.46 14.80 -12.88
CA GLN A 100 6.35 14.87 -14.04
C GLN A 100 6.66 13.49 -14.64
N LEU A 101 6.48 12.42 -13.87
CA LEU A 101 6.71 11.05 -14.31
C LEU A 101 5.47 10.41 -14.96
N LEU A 102 4.33 11.11 -14.97
CA LEU A 102 3.12 10.63 -15.64
C LEU A 102 3.28 10.74 -17.16
N PRO A 103 2.86 9.71 -17.92
CA PRO A 103 2.81 9.82 -19.37
C PRO A 103 1.82 10.92 -19.81
N PRO A 104 1.95 11.41 -21.06
CA PRO A 104 1.06 12.43 -21.59
C PRO A 104 -0.40 11.97 -21.63
N VAL A 105 -1.31 12.91 -21.75
CA VAL A 105 -2.74 12.61 -21.92
C VAL A 105 -2.96 11.92 -23.26
N SER A 106 -3.79 10.88 -23.27
CA SER A 106 -4.11 10.13 -24.50
C SER A 106 -4.96 10.98 -25.44
N ALA A 107 -4.48 11.22 -26.64
CA ALA A 107 -5.25 11.91 -27.70
C ALA A 107 -6.46 11.08 -28.19
N SER A 108 -6.43 9.75 -28.02
CA SER A 108 -7.43 8.83 -28.51
C SER A 108 -8.72 8.81 -27.69
N SER A 109 -8.75 9.47 -26.55
CA SER A 109 -9.92 9.45 -25.63
C SER A 109 -11.14 10.22 -26.15
N HIS A 110 -11.02 10.94 -27.25
CA HIS A 110 -12.11 11.77 -27.80
C HIS A 110 -12.98 11.07 -28.84
N SER A 111 -12.55 9.90 -29.36
CA SER A 111 -13.19 9.29 -30.54
C SER A 111 -14.19 8.16 -30.25
N TYR A 112 -14.03 7.45 -29.12
CA TYR A 112 -14.90 6.31 -28.77
C TYR A 112 -15.21 6.29 -27.28
N SER A 113 -16.50 6.07 -26.94
CA SER A 113 -16.95 5.82 -25.58
C SER A 113 -16.60 4.40 -25.16
N LEU A 114 -15.33 4.16 -24.88
CA LEU A 114 -14.85 2.91 -24.28
C LEU A 114 -15.14 2.90 -22.76
N ARG A 115 -14.93 1.73 -22.12
CA ARG A 115 -15.08 1.59 -20.66
C ARG A 115 -14.43 2.76 -19.93
N LYS A 116 -15.13 3.29 -18.92
CA LYS A 116 -14.67 4.41 -18.11
C LYS A 116 -13.37 4.04 -17.39
N ARG A 117 -12.25 4.58 -17.84
CA ARG A 117 -10.94 4.39 -17.19
C ARG A 117 -10.82 5.30 -15.97
N SER A 118 -9.98 4.91 -15.01
CA SER A 118 -9.69 5.73 -13.83
C SER A 118 -8.90 7.00 -14.16
N HIS A 119 -8.26 7.07 -15.33
CA HIS A 119 -7.46 8.20 -15.80
C HIS A 119 -7.43 8.27 -17.34
N ASN A 120 -7.00 9.42 -17.87
CA ASN A 120 -6.89 9.71 -19.31
C ASN A 120 -5.44 9.70 -19.83
N ARG A 121 -4.51 9.09 -19.14
CA ARG A 121 -3.08 9.02 -19.51
C ARG A 121 -2.82 7.90 -20.51
N GLN A 122 -1.81 8.07 -21.36
CA GLN A 122 -1.34 7.01 -22.26
C GLN A 122 -0.79 5.84 -21.43
N LEU A 123 -1.04 4.61 -21.90
CA LEU A 123 -0.47 3.42 -21.30
C LEU A 123 0.88 3.14 -21.96
N PRO A 124 1.97 3.08 -21.22
CA PRO A 124 3.28 2.70 -21.75
C PRO A 124 3.31 1.22 -22.10
N ASP A 125 4.26 0.82 -22.96
CA ASP A 125 4.48 -0.59 -23.28
C ASP A 125 5.01 -1.36 -22.06
N ARG A 126 4.52 -2.59 -21.89
CA ARG A 126 4.98 -3.51 -20.86
C ARG A 126 6.22 -4.24 -21.35
N LEU A 127 7.40 -3.78 -20.96
CA LEU A 127 8.67 -4.32 -21.42
C LEU A 127 9.23 -5.41 -20.49
N SER A 128 8.94 -5.35 -19.20
CA SER A 128 9.45 -6.33 -18.23
C SER A 128 8.63 -6.35 -16.94
N HIS A 129 8.68 -7.48 -16.21
CA HIS A 129 8.05 -7.63 -14.90
C HIS A 129 8.53 -6.58 -13.88
N LEU A 130 9.79 -6.16 -13.93
CA LEU A 130 10.29 -5.13 -13.01
C LEU A 130 9.64 -3.77 -13.26
N ILE A 131 9.35 -3.44 -14.52
CA ILE A 131 8.63 -2.22 -14.89
C ILE A 131 7.20 -2.31 -14.37
N ASP A 132 6.53 -3.45 -14.52
CA ASP A 132 5.17 -3.67 -14.01
C ASP A 132 5.06 -3.56 -12.48
N CYS A 133 6.14 -3.83 -11.75
CA CYS A 133 6.21 -3.65 -10.29
C CYS A 133 6.32 -2.17 -9.87
N ASN A 134 6.65 -1.26 -10.80
CA ASN A 134 6.75 0.17 -10.50
C ASN A 134 5.37 0.75 -10.16
N PHE A 135 5.30 1.56 -9.11
CA PHE A 135 4.06 2.16 -8.62
C PHE A 135 3.25 2.87 -9.71
N ILE A 136 3.88 3.75 -10.49
CA ILE A 136 3.20 4.53 -11.54
C ILE A 136 2.65 3.60 -12.61
N ILE A 137 3.47 2.69 -13.12
CA ILE A 137 3.07 1.74 -14.16
C ILE A 137 1.96 0.84 -13.66
N HIS A 138 2.11 0.26 -12.47
CA HIS A 138 1.08 -0.56 -11.84
C HIS A 138 -0.27 0.19 -11.75
N MET A 139 -0.26 1.44 -11.30
CA MET A 139 -1.47 2.24 -11.14
C MET A 139 -2.09 2.69 -12.46
N LEU A 140 -1.29 2.93 -13.51
CA LEU A 140 -1.80 3.23 -14.85
C LEU A 140 -2.57 2.04 -15.46
N PHE A 141 -2.13 0.81 -15.18
CA PHE A 141 -2.81 -0.39 -15.66
C PHE A 141 -3.93 -0.86 -14.72
N TYR A 142 -3.96 -0.37 -13.48
CA TYR A 142 -4.99 -0.74 -12.52
C TYR A 142 -6.37 -0.24 -12.98
N GLN A 143 -7.32 -1.15 -13.13
CA GLN A 143 -8.68 -0.88 -13.64
C GLN A 143 -8.73 -0.29 -15.07
N SER A 144 -7.70 -0.54 -15.88
CA SER A 144 -7.69 -0.07 -17.28
C SER A 144 -8.38 -1.02 -18.24
N TYR A 145 -8.77 -2.21 -17.79
CA TYR A 145 -9.44 -3.25 -18.55
C TYR A 145 -10.73 -3.72 -17.90
#